data_5e0a39bbe71dd656a24b8ab8b36bd140
#
_entry.id   5e0a39bbe71dd656a24b8ab8b36bd140
#
_cell.length_a   1.000
_cell.length_b   1.000
_cell.length_c   1.000
_cell.angle_alpha   90.00
_cell.angle_beta   90.00
_cell.angle_gamma   90.00
#
_symmetry.space_group_name_H-M   'P 1'
#
loop_
_entity.id
_entity.type
_entity.pdbx_description
1 polymer ?
#
loop_
_entity_poly.entity_id
_entity_poly.type
_entity_poly.pdbx_seq_one_letter_code
_entity_poly.pdbx_strand_id
1 'polypeptide(L)'
;MTDIKFGTDGWRALIAGDFTFENVARCAEGLCEHLNAMGMADKGLVVGYDTRFLSQEFAQTVANVCSAKGIKVYLSDRHAPTPVLSYNVLHHQAGGAAIITASHNPAQWNGFKFKPEYAGSATQEITDRLERSIAQLPTRSVGSIIDRRNSSLIVNMDPTPPYLDRIASLVDLDLIKDAGLNVYIDSMYGSGGGYLPTILSGGKTTVTEIHGSLNPAFPGIEQPEPIARNLTRISSLMAKGGASVGVALDGDADRVGILDENGQFVTTLDTFSMLAQYLLEQKKMRGALVKGVTSSIALNKLGEVYGVDVHELPVGFKNIGPKFSEVDAIMGGEESGGFAFRGHIPERDGILSGLYFLEYMATTGEKPTRLLQRLTDKVGPHYYNRRDIAFQISDRDRILNLINNPELDTIAGIPILDNDTIDGKRFHIKEGWLAVRFSGTEPLLRLYAEAVDQDIVTNLLDGAMQYLEI
;
A
#
# COMPACT_ATOMS: atom_id res chain seq x y z
N MET A 1 -5.72 -27.32 -13.29
CA MET A 1 -4.84 -26.86 -12.18
C MET A 1 -4.87 -25.34 -12.23
N THR A 2 -5.18 -24.63 -11.13
CA THR A 2 -5.25 -23.16 -11.11
C THR A 2 -3.90 -22.57 -11.49
N ASP A 3 -3.90 -21.58 -12.41
CA ASP A 3 -2.72 -20.79 -12.74
C ASP A 3 -2.55 -19.71 -11.66
N ILE A 4 -1.50 -19.84 -10.85
CA ILE A 4 -1.20 -18.92 -9.75
C ILE A 4 -0.24 -17.85 -10.27
N LYS A 5 -0.72 -16.60 -10.31
CA LYS A 5 0.03 -15.44 -10.77
C LYS A 5 0.14 -14.39 -9.68
N PHE A 6 1.37 -13.97 -9.41
CA PHE A 6 1.65 -12.89 -8.46
C PHE A 6 1.52 -11.54 -9.18
N GLY A 7 0.58 -10.74 -8.73
CA GLY A 7 0.38 -9.37 -9.24
C GLY A 7 1.43 -8.38 -8.74
N THR A 8 1.00 -7.16 -8.43
CA THR A 8 1.89 -6.10 -7.91
C THR A 8 2.38 -6.36 -6.49
N ASP A 9 1.60 -7.12 -5.69
CA ASP A 9 1.94 -7.46 -4.29
C ASP A 9 1.22 -8.74 -3.87
N GLY A 10 1.65 -9.88 -4.38
CA GLY A 10 1.13 -11.20 -4.06
C GLY A 10 0.07 -11.75 -5.03
N TRP A 11 -0.33 -12.98 -4.80
CA TRP A 11 -1.43 -13.66 -5.49
C TRP A 11 -2.73 -13.48 -4.70
N ARG A 12 -3.83 -13.14 -5.38
CA ARG A 12 -5.16 -12.95 -4.79
C ARG A 12 -6.21 -13.71 -5.58
N ALA A 13 -7.16 -14.35 -4.86
CA ALA A 13 -8.26 -15.05 -5.49
C ALA A 13 -9.49 -15.13 -4.56
N LEU A 14 -10.63 -15.58 -5.11
CA LEU A 14 -11.85 -15.82 -4.35
C LEU A 14 -11.68 -17.01 -3.41
N ILE A 15 -12.07 -16.85 -2.15
CA ILE A 15 -12.08 -17.93 -1.14
C ILE A 15 -13.00 -19.06 -1.63
N ALA A 16 -12.55 -20.28 -1.50
CA ALA A 16 -13.22 -21.51 -2.00
C ALA A 16 -13.40 -21.59 -3.53
N GLY A 17 -13.00 -20.54 -4.27
CA GLY A 17 -12.78 -20.61 -5.71
C GLY A 17 -11.36 -21.11 -5.98
N ASP A 18 -10.47 -20.19 -6.34
CA ASP A 18 -9.05 -20.50 -6.52
C ASP A 18 -8.22 -20.37 -5.24
N PHE A 19 -8.65 -19.55 -4.27
CA PHE A 19 -7.97 -19.45 -2.98
C PHE A 19 -8.44 -20.59 -2.07
N THR A 20 -7.80 -21.74 -2.23
CA THR A 20 -8.08 -22.98 -1.50
C THR A 20 -6.87 -23.41 -0.67
N PHE A 21 -7.07 -24.29 0.30
CA PHE A 21 -5.98 -24.84 1.13
C PHE A 21 -4.93 -25.55 0.28
N GLU A 22 -5.35 -26.27 -0.77
CA GLU A 22 -4.45 -26.96 -1.70
C GLU A 22 -3.57 -25.98 -2.47
N ASN A 23 -4.13 -24.87 -2.97
CA ASN A 23 -3.38 -23.87 -3.71
C ASN A 23 -2.46 -23.06 -2.78
N VAL A 24 -2.91 -22.75 -1.55
CA VAL A 24 -2.05 -22.14 -0.53
C VAL A 24 -0.88 -23.07 -0.17
N ALA A 25 -1.14 -24.37 -0.04
CA ALA A 25 -0.07 -25.33 0.19
C ALA A 25 0.94 -25.39 -0.97
N ARG A 26 0.48 -25.30 -2.23
CA ARG A 26 1.38 -25.19 -3.40
C ARG A 26 2.21 -23.92 -3.36
N CYS A 27 1.62 -22.77 -2.99
CA CYS A 27 2.36 -21.53 -2.81
C CYS A 27 3.46 -21.69 -1.73
N ALA A 28 3.10 -22.30 -0.60
CA ALA A 28 4.05 -22.56 0.49
C ALA A 28 5.17 -23.53 0.08
N GLU A 29 4.87 -24.60 -0.68
CA GLU A 29 5.90 -25.51 -1.21
C GLU A 29 6.85 -24.76 -2.18
N GLY A 30 6.32 -23.96 -3.11
CA GLY A 30 7.14 -23.15 -4.02
C GLY A 30 8.00 -22.13 -3.29
N LEU A 31 7.47 -21.55 -2.20
CA LEU A 31 8.24 -20.65 -1.33
C LEU A 31 9.37 -21.42 -0.62
N CYS A 32 9.12 -22.63 -0.11
CA CYS A 32 10.19 -23.45 0.49
C CYS A 32 11.31 -23.76 -0.51
N GLU A 33 10.96 -24.05 -1.76
CA GLU A 33 11.94 -24.27 -2.83
C GLU A 33 12.77 -23.01 -3.11
N HIS A 34 12.10 -21.85 -3.15
CA HIS A 34 12.78 -20.56 -3.30
C HIS A 34 13.76 -20.30 -2.14
N LEU A 35 13.32 -20.45 -0.89
CA LEU A 35 14.17 -20.23 0.29
C LEU A 35 15.39 -21.16 0.29
N ASN A 36 15.21 -22.44 -0.07
CA ASN A 36 16.32 -23.39 -0.20
C ASN A 36 17.30 -22.97 -1.32
N ALA A 37 16.78 -22.60 -2.49
CA ALA A 37 17.61 -22.19 -3.63
C ALA A 37 18.42 -20.93 -3.34
N MET A 38 17.89 -20.04 -2.47
CA MET A 38 18.58 -18.80 -2.05
C MET A 38 19.45 -18.98 -0.81
N GLY A 39 19.50 -20.18 -0.19
CA GLY A 39 20.23 -20.43 1.05
C GLY A 39 19.65 -19.70 2.26
N MET A 40 18.35 -19.42 2.23
CA MET A 40 17.64 -18.67 3.29
C MET A 40 16.79 -19.56 4.20
N ALA A 41 16.67 -20.85 3.88
CA ALA A 41 15.81 -21.78 4.63
C ALA A 41 16.19 -21.90 6.11
N ASP A 42 17.49 -21.90 6.44
CA ASP A 42 17.99 -22.03 7.82
C ASP A 42 17.67 -20.78 8.68
N LYS A 43 17.38 -19.64 8.06
CA LYS A 43 16.96 -18.43 8.76
C LYS A 43 15.52 -18.49 9.25
N GLY A 44 14.72 -19.44 8.72
CA GLY A 44 13.31 -19.58 9.04
C GLY A 44 12.43 -18.57 8.29
N LEU A 45 11.14 -18.65 8.55
CA LEU A 45 10.10 -17.87 7.88
C LEU A 45 9.13 -17.27 8.88
N VAL A 46 8.83 -15.98 8.79
CA VAL A 46 7.70 -15.35 9.47
C VAL A 46 6.42 -15.71 8.72
N VAL A 47 5.38 -16.12 9.45
CA VAL A 47 4.06 -16.40 8.87
C VAL A 47 3.00 -15.65 9.66
N GLY A 48 2.18 -14.87 8.96
CA GLY A 48 1.11 -14.12 9.58
C GLY A 48 -0.10 -13.92 8.66
N TYR A 49 -1.11 -13.23 9.17
CA TYR A 49 -2.40 -13.12 8.50
C TYR A 49 -3.18 -11.87 8.92
N ASP A 50 -4.10 -11.45 8.06
CA ASP A 50 -5.03 -10.35 8.32
C ASP A 50 -6.36 -10.84 8.96
N THR A 51 -7.37 -9.95 9.00
CA THR A 51 -8.68 -10.20 9.61
C THR A 51 -9.67 -10.97 8.73
N ARG A 52 -9.29 -11.38 7.52
CA ARG A 52 -10.20 -12.02 6.55
C ARG A 52 -10.60 -13.41 6.98
N PHE A 53 -11.73 -13.87 6.42
CA PHE A 53 -12.23 -15.21 6.68
C PHE A 53 -11.20 -16.27 6.32
N LEU A 54 -10.97 -17.23 7.21
CA LEU A 54 -10.00 -18.33 7.09
C LEU A 54 -8.52 -17.90 6.96
N SER A 55 -8.18 -16.63 7.16
CA SER A 55 -6.77 -16.19 7.05
C SER A 55 -5.86 -16.93 8.04
N GLN A 56 -6.32 -17.17 9.27
CA GLN A 56 -5.58 -17.91 10.28
C GLN A 56 -5.33 -19.37 9.86
N GLU A 57 -6.35 -20.05 9.34
CA GLU A 57 -6.27 -21.44 8.91
C GLU A 57 -5.36 -21.59 7.67
N PHE A 58 -5.40 -20.63 6.76
CA PHE A 58 -4.49 -20.59 5.63
C PHE A 58 -3.04 -20.35 6.08
N ALA A 59 -2.81 -19.43 7.04
CA ALA A 59 -1.48 -19.21 7.62
C ALA A 59 -0.96 -20.45 8.35
N GLN A 60 -1.82 -21.17 9.09
CA GLN A 60 -1.47 -22.46 9.70
C GLN A 60 -1.10 -23.50 8.65
N THR A 61 -1.75 -23.49 7.49
CA THR A 61 -1.41 -24.40 6.37
C THR A 61 0.00 -24.09 5.85
N VAL A 62 0.34 -22.81 5.66
CA VAL A 62 1.70 -22.38 5.28
C VAL A 62 2.72 -22.88 6.31
N ALA A 63 2.45 -22.68 7.60
CA ALA A 63 3.33 -23.11 8.69
C ALA A 63 3.53 -24.65 8.69
N ASN A 64 2.48 -25.42 8.48
CA ASN A 64 2.54 -26.86 8.41
C ASN A 64 3.41 -27.35 7.22
N VAL A 65 3.23 -26.74 6.03
CA VAL A 65 4.03 -27.07 4.84
C VAL A 65 5.51 -26.77 5.07
N CYS A 66 5.82 -25.54 5.54
CA CYS A 66 7.21 -25.13 5.75
C CYS A 66 7.91 -25.98 6.82
N SER A 67 7.23 -26.30 7.92
CA SER A 67 7.78 -27.16 8.97
C SER A 67 8.01 -28.59 8.50
N ALA A 68 7.13 -29.12 7.65
CA ALA A 68 7.30 -30.45 7.03
C ALA A 68 8.50 -30.51 6.07
N LYS A 69 8.93 -29.36 5.52
CA LYS A 69 10.14 -29.19 4.70
C LYS A 69 11.39 -28.85 5.52
N GLY A 70 11.30 -28.84 6.86
CA GLY A 70 12.41 -28.60 7.76
C GLY A 70 12.71 -27.10 8.02
N ILE A 71 11.85 -26.19 7.55
CA ILE A 71 12.02 -24.75 7.75
C ILE A 71 11.37 -24.33 9.07
N LYS A 72 12.10 -23.64 9.94
CA LYS A 72 11.57 -23.02 11.15
C LYS A 72 10.58 -21.93 10.80
N VAL A 73 9.43 -21.91 11.50
CA VAL A 73 8.36 -20.94 11.28
C VAL A 73 8.13 -20.12 12.55
N TYR A 74 8.13 -18.80 12.41
CA TYR A 74 7.65 -17.86 13.41
C TYR A 74 6.22 -17.49 13.05
N LEU A 75 5.24 -18.19 13.66
CA LEU A 75 3.82 -18.03 13.36
C LEU A 75 3.20 -16.98 14.27
N SER A 76 2.60 -15.96 13.69
CA SER A 76 1.85 -14.94 14.44
C SER A 76 0.71 -15.59 15.23
N ASP A 77 0.61 -15.27 16.52
CA ASP A 77 -0.45 -15.76 17.41
C ASP A 77 -1.79 -15.02 17.25
N ARG A 78 -1.80 -13.95 16.45
CA ARG A 78 -2.94 -13.09 16.14
C ARG A 78 -2.88 -12.53 14.73
N HIS A 79 -4.00 -11.96 14.23
CA HIS A 79 -3.97 -11.15 13.02
C HIS A 79 -3.10 -9.90 13.25
N ALA A 80 -2.36 -9.51 12.23
CA ALA A 80 -1.49 -8.34 12.31
C ALA A 80 -1.34 -7.64 10.96
N PRO A 81 -1.07 -6.32 10.95
CA PRO A 81 -0.76 -5.56 9.76
C PRO A 81 0.40 -6.11 8.94
N THR A 82 0.32 -5.95 7.61
CA THR A 82 1.44 -6.31 6.72
C THR A 82 2.76 -5.66 7.16
N PRO A 83 2.85 -4.35 7.48
CA PRO A 83 4.11 -3.75 7.95
C PRO A 83 4.62 -4.34 9.27
N VAL A 84 3.73 -4.71 10.19
CA VAL A 84 4.11 -5.35 11.46
C VAL A 84 4.79 -6.70 11.20
N LEU A 85 4.19 -7.53 10.34
CA LEU A 85 4.73 -8.85 9.96
C LEU A 85 6.02 -8.70 9.14
N SER A 86 6.08 -7.74 8.24
CA SER A 86 7.29 -7.42 7.47
C SER A 86 8.45 -6.99 8.37
N TYR A 87 8.20 -6.14 9.38
CA TYR A 87 9.25 -5.73 10.32
C TYR A 87 9.80 -6.92 11.11
N ASN A 88 8.98 -7.91 11.43
CA ASN A 88 9.42 -9.11 12.14
C ASN A 88 10.41 -9.96 11.30
N VAL A 89 10.47 -9.81 9.97
CA VAL A 89 11.54 -10.41 9.15
C VAL A 89 12.90 -9.89 9.59
N LEU A 90 13.02 -8.56 9.75
CA LEU A 90 14.28 -7.94 10.22
C LEU A 90 14.58 -8.28 11.68
N HIS A 91 13.56 -8.24 12.55
CA HIS A 91 13.72 -8.54 13.98
C HIS A 91 14.23 -9.96 14.23
N HIS A 92 13.68 -10.96 13.53
CA HIS A 92 14.09 -12.36 13.63
C HIS A 92 15.25 -12.74 12.70
N GLN A 93 15.72 -11.82 11.85
CA GLN A 93 16.67 -12.10 10.77
C GLN A 93 16.22 -13.29 9.90
N ALA A 94 14.90 -13.38 9.67
CA ALA A 94 14.29 -14.48 8.94
C ALA A 94 14.60 -14.40 7.43
N GLY A 95 14.46 -15.52 6.72
CA GLY A 95 14.62 -15.58 5.27
C GLY A 95 13.48 -14.90 4.49
N GLY A 96 12.44 -14.44 5.19
CA GLY A 96 11.31 -13.72 4.63
C GLY A 96 10.04 -13.89 5.46
N ALA A 97 8.91 -13.38 4.92
CA ALA A 97 7.59 -13.61 5.49
C ALA A 97 6.57 -14.05 4.42
N ALA A 98 5.71 -14.99 4.79
CA ALA A 98 4.47 -15.30 4.07
C ALA A 98 3.28 -14.69 4.82
N ILE A 99 2.54 -13.82 4.16
CA ILE A 99 1.43 -13.09 4.76
C ILE A 99 0.14 -13.41 4.02
N ILE A 100 -0.85 -13.91 4.75
CA ILE A 100 -2.18 -14.22 4.21
C ILE A 100 -3.05 -12.99 4.32
N THR A 101 -3.26 -12.33 3.18
CA THR A 101 -4.05 -11.11 3.04
C THR A 101 -4.38 -10.80 1.58
N ALA A 102 -5.54 -10.24 1.32
CA ALA A 102 -5.87 -9.64 0.04
C ALA A 102 -5.93 -8.08 0.12
N SER A 103 -5.31 -7.47 1.15
CA SER A 103 -5.25 -6.01 1.35
C SER A 103 -6.65 -5.38 1.26
N HIS A 104 -6.89 -4.54 0.27
CA HIS A 104 -8.14 -3.79 0.06
C HIS A 104 -9.22 -4.51 -0.78
N ASN A 105 -9.01 -5.74 -1.21
CA ASN A 105 -10.04 -6.45 -1.97
C ASN A 105 -11.30 -6.71 -1.13
N PRO A 106 -12.49 -6.92 -1.75
CA PRO A 106 -13.73 -7.27 -1.06
C PRO A 106 -13.60 -8.50 -0.14
N ALA A 107 -14.55 -8.66 0.78
CA ALA A 107 -14.51 -9.67 1.86
C ALA A 107 -14.35 -11.13 1.36
N GLN A 108 -14.88 -11.45 0.18
CA GLN A 108 -14.81 -12.78 -0.41
C GLN A 108 -13.44 -13.16 -1.00
N TRP A 109 -12.48 -12.24 -1.00
CA TRP A 109 -11.11 -12.47 -1.49
C TRP A 109 -10.15 -12.78 -0.34
N ASN A 110 -9.14 -13.59 -0.64
CA ASN A 110 -7.93 -13.71 0.18
C ASN A 110 -6.70 -13.74 -0.72
N GLY A 111 -5.49 -13.74 -0.13
CA GLY A 111 -4.26 -13.69 -0.90
C GLY A 111 -3.06 -14.22 -0.14
N PHE A 112 -1.98 -14.43 -0.89
CA PHE A 112 -0.69 -14.88 -0.42
C PHE A 112 0.38 -13.88 -0.86
N LYS A 113 0.97 -13.13 0.08
CA LYS A 113 2.10 -12.23 -0.15
C LYS A 113 3.39 -12.89 0.33
N PHE A 114 4.47 -12.66 -0.39
CA PHE A 114 5.82 -12.97 0.08
C PHE A 114 6.63 -11.69 0.26
N LYS A 115 7.23 -11.54 1.42
CA LYS A 115 8.20 -10.49 1.74
C LYS A 115 9.58 -11.16 1.91
N PRO A 116 10.57 -10.86 1.04
CA PRO A 116 11.93 -11.39 1.17
C PRO A 116 12.64 -10.93 2.46
N GLU A 117 13.87 -11.36 2.64
CA GLU A 117 14.72 -11.10 3.80
C GLU A 117 14.95 -9.60 4.09
N TYR A 118 14.77 -8.74 3.10
CA TYR A 118 14.83 -7.28 3.26
C TYR A 118 13.51 -6.65 3.71
N ALA A 119 12.48 -7.45 4.02
CA ALA A 119 11.17 -7.03 4.54
C ALA A 119 10.33 -6.10 3.62
N GLY A 120 10.66 -6.03 2.34
CA GLY A 120 9.94 -5.25 1.33
C GLY A 120 9.10 -6.12 0.39
N SER A 121 8.51 -5.51 -0.62
CA SER A 121 7.79 -6.25 -1.68
C SER A 121 8.75 -7.09 -2.52
N ALA A 122 8.34 -8.32 -2.85
CA ALA A 122 9.11 -9.21 -3.73
C ALA A 122 9.24 -8.60 -5.13
N THR A 123 10.45 -8.59 -5.67
CA THR A 123 10.72 -8.10 -7.03
C THR A 123 10.08 -9.02 -8.09
N GLN A 124 9.97 -8.52 -9.33
CA GLN A 124 9.44 -9.33 -10.44
C GLN A 124 10.24 -10.63 -10.64
N GLU A 125 11.58 -10.59 -10.48
CA GLU A 125 12.43 -11.77 -10.60
C GLU A 125 12.08 -12.84 -9.55
N ILE A 126 11.82 -12.42 -8.31
CA ILE A 126 11.43 -13.32 -7.22
C ILE A 126 10.06 -13.92 -7.50
N THR A 127 9.06 -13.11 -7.89
CA THR A 127 7.72 -13.60 -8.19
C THR A 127 7.70 -14.55 -9.39
N ASP A 128 8.44 -14.26 -10.45
CA ASP A 128 8.60 -15.15 -11.62
C ASP A 128 9.22 -16.49 -11.24
N ARG A 129 10.16 -16.50 -10.29
CA ARG A 129 10.76 -17.73 -9.78
C ARG A 129 9.76 -18.53 -8.97
N LEU A 130 9.00 -17.89 -8.08
CA LEU A 130 7.92 -18.52 -7.31
C LEU A 130 6.87 -19.15 -8.23
N GLU A 131 6.39 -18.42 -9.23
CA GLU A 131 5.40 -18.89 -10.20
C GLU A 131 5.89 -20.13 -10.95
N ARG A 132 7.14 -20.12 -11.41
CA ARG A 132 7.74 -21.30 -12.10
C ARG A 132 7.82 -22.52 -11.18
N SER A 133 8.25 -22.36 -9.92
CA SER A 133 8.27 -23.44 -8.97
C SER A 133 6.86 -23.97 -8.71
N ILE A 134 5.90 -23.09 -8.43
CA ILE A 134 4.51 -23.46 -8.13
C ILE A 134 3.85 -24.18 -9.30
N ALA A 135 4.11 -23.76 -10.55
CA ALA A 135 3.54 -24.40 -11.75
C ALA A 135 3.94 -25.85 -11.93
N GLN A 136 5.10 -26.25 -11.41
CA GLN A 136 5.62 -27.63 -11.50
C GLN A 136 5.09 -28.55 -10.37
N LEU A 137 4.50 -27.97 -9.32
CA LEU A 137 4.05 -28.73 -8.16
C LEU A 137 2.67 -29.34 -8.38
N PRO A 138 2.48 -30.63 -8.01
CA PRO A 138 1.17 -31.26 -8.06
C PRO A 138 0.26 -30.74 -6.96
N THR A 139 -1.04 -30.70 -7.22
CA THR A 139 -2.03 -30.47 -6.18
C THR A 139 -2.04 -31.64 -5.21
N ARG A 140 -1.93 -31.37 -3.91
CA ARG A 140 -1.91 -32.38 -2.85
C ARG A 140 -3.04 -32.16 -1.87
N SER A 141 -3.53 -33.23 -1.27
CA SER A 141 -4.48 -33.13 -0.16
C SER A 141 -3.81 -32.51 1.07
N VAL A 142 -4.48 -31.54 1.68
CA VAL A 142 -4.01 -30.85 2.91
C VAL A 142 -3.81 -31.82 4.05
N GLY A 143 -4.64 -32.88 4.18
CA GLY A 143 -4.49 -33.93 5.18
C GLY A 143 -3.11 -34.57 5.14
N SER A 144 -2.60 -34.89 3.94
CA SER A 144 -1.26 -35.49 3.78
C SER A 144 -0.11 -34.55 4.17
N ILE A 145 -0.37 -33.26 4.22
CA ILE A 145 0.61 -32.24 4.65
C ILE A 145 0.60 -32.12 6.17
N ILE A 146 -0.57 -32.06 6.78
CA ILE A 146 -0.74 -32.02 8.25
C ILE A 146 -0.05 -33.20 8.92
N ASP A 147 -0.17 -34.40 8.35
CA ASP A 147 0.46 -35.64 8.88
C ASP A 147 2.00 -35.58 8.89
N ARG A 148 2.59 -34.72 8.06
CA ARG A 148 4.05 -34.58 7.94
C ARG A 148 4.61 -33.34 8.67
N ARG A 149 3.77 -32.51 9.28
CA ARG A 149 4.22 -31.30 9.98
C ARG A 149 5.21 -31.65 11.09
N ASN A 150 6.22 -30.82 11.26
CA ASN A 150 7.10 -30.84 12.40
C ASN A 150 6.73 -29.71 13.36
N SER A 151 5.90 -29.99 14.34
CA SER A 151 5.39 -29.01 15.30
C SER A 151 6.50 -28.35 16.14
N SER A 152 7.66 -29.02 16.31
CA SER A 152 8.79 -28.44 17.03
C SER A 152 9.47 -27.26 16.29
N LEU A 153 9.24 -27.16 14.98
CA LEU A 153 9.73 -26.06 14.14
C LEU A 153 8.74 -24.88 14.05
N ILE A 154 7.53 -25.01 14.58
CA ILE A 154 6.54 -23.92 14.60
C ILE A 154 6.60 -23.25 15.97
N VAL A 155 7.02 -21.97 15.99
CA VAL A 155 7.11 -21.12 17.17
C VAL A 155 6.07 -20.01 17.06
N ASN A 156 5.09 -20.00 17.97
CA ASN A 156 4.14 -18.89 18.05
C ASN A 156 4.82 -17.63 18.58
N MET A 157 4.51 -16.48 17.98
CA MET A 157 5.06 -15.18 18.39
C MET A 157 3.98 -14.10 18.43
N ASP A 158 4.12 -13.15 19.36
CA ASP A 158 3.44 -11.86 19.25
C ASP A 158 4.27 -10.93 18.37
N PRO A 159 3.76 -10.53 17.18
CA PRO A 159 4.53 -9.69 16.26
C PRO A 159 4.53 -8.20 16.66
N THR A 160 3.69 -7.80 17.61
CA THR A 160 3.40 -6.39 17.93
C THR A 160 4.52 -5.67 18.67
N PRO A 161 5.13 -6.20 19.77
CA PRO A 161 6.07 -5.44 20.56
C PRO A 161 7.31 -4.95 19.80
N PRO A 162 8.01 -5.77 18.98
CA PRO A 162 9.18 -5.30 18.25
C PRO A 162 8.86 -4.16 17.27
N TYR A 163 7.67 -4.21 16.66
CA TYR A 163 7.20 -3.15 15.76
C TYR A 163 6.91 -1.86 16.54
N LEU A 164 6.23 -1.92 17.68
CA LEU A 164 5.92 -0.73 18.49
C LEU A 164 7.20 -0.07 19.01
N ASP A 165 8.19 -0.83 19.44
CA ASP A 165 9.50 -0.32 19.84
C ASP A 165 10.18 0.42 18.68
N ARG A 166 10.05 -0.12 17.46
CA ARG A 166 10.58 0.52 16.25
C ARG A 166 9.87 1.83 15.96
N ILE A 167 8.54 1.85 15.97
CA ILE A 167 7.74 3.06 15.75
C ILE A 167 8.10 4.14 16.76
N ALA A 168 8.20 3.80 18.04
CA ALA A 168 8.59 4.74 19.09
C ALA A 168 9.98 5.36 18.89
N SER A 169 10.87 4.69 18.14
CA SER A 169 12.18 5.24 17.80
C SER A 169 12.18 6.21 16.60
N LEU A 170 11.10 6.25 15.82
CA LEU A 170 10.98 7.05 14.59
C LEU A 170 10.14 8.31 14.79
N VAL A 171 9.14 8.25 15.67
CA VAL A 171 8.11 9.27 15.87
C VAL A 171 8.16 9.78 17.30
N ASP A 172 8.04 11.09 17.50
CA ASP A 172 7.88 11.70 18.83
C ASP A 172 6.45 11.50 19.33
N LEU A 173 6.22 10.32 19.94
CA LEU A 173 4.89 9.93 20.43
C LEU A 173 4.43 10.80 21.59
N ASP A 174 5.33 11.30 22.43
CA ASP A 174 4.98 12.17 23.56
C ASP A 174 4.48 13.52 23.08
N LEU A 175 5.11 14.08 22.02
CA LEU A 175 4.63 15.30 21.36
C LEU A 175 3.19 15.14 20.84
N ILE A 176 2.89 14.02 20.16
CA ILE A 176 1.55 13.75 19.64
C ILE A 176 0.54 13.59 20.79
N LYS A 177 0.90 12.84 21.84
CA LYS A 177 0.03 12.59 22.99
C LYS A 177 -0.31 13.88 23.74
N ASP A 178 0.65 14.79 23.86
CA ASP A 178 0.45 16.07 24.57
C ASP A 178 -0.20 17.16 23.75
N ALA A 179 -0.30 16.99 22.41
CA ALA A 179 -0.83 18.00 21.48
C ALA A 179 -2.33 18.29 21.65
N GLY A 180 -3.08 17.42 22.37
CA GLY A 180 -4.51 17.61 22.60
C GLY A 180 -5.37 17.48 21.34
N LEU A 181 -4.92 16.67 20.38
CA LEU A 181 -5.66 16.38 19.16
C LEU A 181 -6.90 15.53 19.46
N ASN A 182 -7.98 15.72 18.70
CA ASN A 182 -9.13 14.83 18.68
C ASN A 182 -9.10 14.03 17.36
N VAL A 183 -8.55 12.80 17.43
CA VAL A 183 -8.27 11.95 16.28
C VAL A 183 -9.41 10.95 16.09
N TYR A 184 -9.99 10.92 14.90
CA TYR A 184 -10.90 9.88 14.47
C TYR A 184 -10.15 8.83 13.63
N ILE A 185 -10.41 7.55 13.90
CA ILE A 185 -9.75 6.45 13.19
C ILE A 185 -10.80 5.54 12.57
N ASP A 186 -10.59 5.18 11.30
CA ASP A 186 -11.35 4.12 10.64
C ASP A 186 -10.40 2.99 10.26
N SER A 187 -10.45 1.89 11.01
CA SER A 187 -9.62 0.70 10.77
C SER A 187 -10.25 -0.26 9.76
N MET A 188 -11.40 0.09 9.17
CA MET A 188 -12.09 -0.65 8.11
C MET A 188 -12.23 -2.16 8.37
N TYR A 189 -12.40 -2.56 9.64
CA TYR A 189 -12.37 -3.95 10.11
C TYR A 189 -11.07 -4.70 9.78
N GLY A 190 -10.03 -3.97 9.36
CA GLY A 190 -8.73 -4.49 8.99
C GLY A 190 -7.83 -4.82 10.19
N SER A 191 -6.65 -5.33 9.88
CA SER A 191 -5.65 -5.75 10.88
C SER A 191 -5.00 -4.59 11.63
N GLY A 192 -5.19 -3.33 11.17
CA GLY A 192 -4.75 -2.11 11.87
C GLY A 192 -5.59 -1.73 13.09
N GLY A 193 -6.74 -2.41 13.32
CA GLY A 193 -7.61 -2.13 14.46
C GLY A 193 -6.88 -2.20 15.80
N GLY A 194 -7.08 -1.18 16.66
CA GLY A 194 -6.49 -1.08 17.97
C GLY A 194 -5.04 -0.57 18.03
N TYR A 195 -4.27 -0.54 16.92
CA TYR A 195 -2.87 -0.09 16.93
C TYR A 195 -2.74 1.40 17.27
N LEU A 196 -3.35 2.28 16.50
CA LEU A 196 -3.28 3.73 16.75
C LEU A 196 -3.89 4.12 18.12
N PRO A 197 -5.06 3.59 18.55
CA PRO A 197 -5.56 3.83 19.89
C PRO A 197 -4.59 3.44 21.01
N THR A 198 -3.92 2.30 20.86
CA THR A 198 -2.93 1.82 21.84
C THR A 198 -1.70 2.72 21.87
N ILE A 199 -1.14 3.06 20.70
CA ILE A 199 0.05 3.91 20.57
C ILE A 199 -0.20 5.30 21.15
N LEU A 200 -1.38 5.89 20.88
CA LEU A 200 -1.71 7.27 21.26
C LEU A 200 -2.31 7.39 22.67
N SER A 201 -2.47 6.30 23.40
CA SER A 201 -3.02 6.31 24.75
C SER A 201 -2.12 7.06 25.76
N GLY A 202 -2.72 7.60 26.82
CA GLY A 202 -2.02 8.13 27.99
C GLY A 202 -1.61 9.60 27.93
N GLY A 203 -2.20 10.43 27.06
CA GLY A 203 -1.96 11.87 26.97
C GLY A 203 -3.25 12.70 26.91
N LYS A 204 -3.15 13.92 26.38
CA LYS A 204 -4.27 14.85 26.13
C LYS A 204 -4.98 14.57 24.81
N THR A 205 -4.27 13.98 23.84
CA THR A 205 -4.83 13.55 22.57
C THR A 205 -5.86 12.46 22.79
N THR A 206 -7.06 12.63 22.22
CA THR A 206 -8.15 11.67 22.33
C THR A 206 -8.34 10.94 21.01
N VAL A 207 -8.74 9.67 21.09
CA VAL A 207 -8.93 8.81 19.92
C VAL A 207 -10.33 8.23 19.93
N THR A 208 -11.02 8.37 18.80
CA THR A 208 -12.30 7.69 18.53
C THR A 208 -12.12 6.75 17.35
N GLU A 209 -12.09 5.45 17.61
CA GLU A 209 -11.98 4.43 16.57
C GLU A 209 -13.35 3.87 16.17
N ILE A 210 -13.56 3.75 14.85
CA ILE A 210 -14.67 3.00 14.27
C ILE A 210 -14.12 1.81 13.48
N HIS A 211 -14.93 0.78 13.29
CA HIS A 211 -14.58 -0.46 12.58
C HIS A 211 -13.26 -1.10 13.07
N GLY A 212 -12.90 -0.92 14.35
CA GLY A 212 -11.69 -1.51 14.95
C GLY A 212 -11.88 -2.96 15.43
N SER A 213 -13.09 -3.50 15.42
CA SER A 213 -13.39 -4.87 15.85
C SER A 213 -13.21 -5.86 14.70
N LEU A 214 -12.77 -7.09 15.03
CA LEU A 214 -12.67 -8.18 14.05
C LEU A 214 -14.04 -8.48 13.42
N ASN A 215 -14.17 -8.28 12.12
CA ASN A 215 -15.33 -8.72 11.34
C ASN A 215 -14.94 -8.98 9.88
N PRO A 216 -14.68 -10.23 9.48
CA PRO A 216 -14.20 -10.60 8.14
C PRO A 216 -15.20 -10.33 7.02
N ALA A 217 -16.46 -9.97 7.34
CA ALA A 217 -17.48 -9.61 6.35
C ALA A 217 -17.43 -8.15 5.92
N PHE A 218 -16.64 -7.28 6.59
CA PHE A 218 -16.52 -5.83 6.33
C PHE A 218 -17.89 -5.13 6.18
N PRO A 219 -18.83 -5.24 7.13
CA PRO A 219 -20.20 -4.78 6.94
C PRO A 219 -20.27 -3.28 6.69
N GLY A 220 -20.97 -2.90 5.60
CA GLY A 220 -21.11 -1.50 5.18
C GLY A 220 -19.89 -0.93 4.45
N ILE A 221 -18.86 -1.74 4.19
CA ILE A 221 -17.67 -1.38 3.41
C ILE A 221 -17.56 -2.37 2.25
N GLU A 222 -17.64 -1.88 1.03
CA GLU A 222 -17.52 -2.73 -0.17
C GLU A 222 -16.09 -3.27 -0.31
N GLN A 223 -15.13 -2.38 -0.13
CA GLN A 223 -13.69 -2.68 -0.15
C GLN A 223 -13.02 -1.91 0.99
N PRO A 224 -12.19 -2.53 1.82
CA PRO A 224 -11.46 -1.83 2.88
C PRO A 224 -10.29 -1.03 2.30
N GLU A 225 -10.58 -0.05 1.45
CA GLU A 225 -9.66 0.88 0.82
C GLU A 225 -9.95 2.30 1.32
N PRO A 226 -8.94 3.04 1.85
CA PRO A 226 -9.13 4.33 2.50
C PRO A 226 -9.24 5.48 1.48
N ILE A 227 -10.27 5.44 0.66
CA ILE A 227 -10.61 6.46 -0.35
C ILE A 227 -11.95 7.11 -0.04
N ALA A 228 -12.19 8.31 -0.56
CA ALA A 228 -13.35 9.15 -0.21
C ALA A 228 -14.69 8.41 -0.19
N ARG A 229 -14.97 7.57 -1.21
CA ARG A 229 -16.26 6.85 -1.33
C ARG A 229 -16.50 5.84 -0.19
N ASN A 230 -15.44 5.29 0.41
CA ASN A 230 -15.52 4.30 1.49
C ASN A 230 -15.50 4.94 2.89
N LEU A 231 -15.18 6.24 2.99
CA LEU A 231 -14.99 6.98 4.25
C LEU A 231 -16.20 7.82 4.69
N THR A 232 -17.38 7.58 4.10
CA THR A 232 -18.59 8.38 4.36
C THR A 232 -19.01 8.37 5.83
N ARG A 233 -18.80 7.25 6.55
CA ARG A 233 -19.19 7.13 7.96
C ARG A 233 -18.29 7.98 8.86
N ILE A 234 -16.97 7.88 8.73
CA ILE A 234 -16.03 8.70 9.52
C ILE A 234 -16.20 10.18 9.18
N SER A 235 -16.33 10.53 7.89
CA SER A 235 -16.61 11.89 7.41
C SER A 235 -17.87 12.48 8.10
N SER A 236 -18.97 11.72 8.11
CA SER A 236 -20.21 12.14 8.75
C SER A 236 -20.10 12.30 10.28
N LEU A 237 -19.24 11.53 10.94
CA LEU A 237 -18.98 11.68 12.37
C LEU A 237 -18.17 12.97 12.64
N MET A 238 -17.13 13.22 11.85
CA MET A 238 -16.27 14.39 11.99
C MET A 238 -17.00 15.71 11.65
N ALA A 239 -17.92 15.69 10.68
CA ALA A 239 -18.74 16.83 10.30
C ALA A 239 -19.63 17.35 11.43
N LYS A 240 -19.84 16.60 12.53
CA LYS A 240 -20.53 17.08 13.73
C LYS A 240 -19.71 18.09 14.52
N GLY A 241 -18.45 18.27 14.18
CA GLY A 241 -17.49 19.21 14.76
C GLY A 241 -16.66 18.62 15.89
N GLY A 242 -15.57 19.31 16.20
CA GLY A 242 -14.65 18.94 17.29
C GLY A 242 -13.50 18.02 16.87
N ALA A 243 -13.53 17.42 15.69
CA ALA A 243 -12.41 16.64 15.17
C ALA A 243 -11.19 17.53 14.84
N SER A 244 -9.98 16.98 15.05
CA SER A 244 -8.75 17.58 14.56
C SER A 244 -8.34 16.99 13.20
N VAL A 245 -8.53 15.68 13.06
CA VAL A 245 -8.11 14.90 11.88
C VAL A 245 -8.78 13.53 11.88
N GLY A 246 -9.00 12.96 10.69
CA GLY A 246 -9.35 11.56 10.50
C GLY A 246 -8.20 10.78 9.87
N VAL A 247 -7.95 9.56 10.34
CA VAL A 247 -6.97 8.62 9.81
C VAL A 247 -7.67 7.30 9.48
N ALA A 248 -7.59 6.86 8.26
CA ALA A 248 -8.15 5.56 7.84
C ALA A 248 -7.04 4.63 7.35
N LEU A 249 -7.18 3.33 7.65
CA LEU A 249 -6.23 2.29 7.24
C LEU A 249 -6.94 1.28 6.33
N ASP A 250 -6.22 0.69 5.37
CA ASP A 250 -6.79 -0.39 4.56
C ASP A 250 -6.81 -1.74 5.30
N GLY A 251 -7.28 -2.80 4.65
CA GLY A 251 -7.51 -4.10 5.28
C GLY A 251 -6.29 -4.74 5.93
N ASP A 252 -5.07 -4.49 5.44
CA ASP A 252 -3.82 -4.97 6.03
C ASP A 252 -2.90 -3.82 6.50
N ALA A 253 -3.47 -2.61 6.59
CA ALA A 253 -2.88 -1.39 7.15
C ALA A 253 -1.54 -0.98 6.52
N ASP A 254 -1.32 -1.31 5.25
CA ASP A 254 -0.16 -0.86 4.50
C ASP A 254 -0.41 0.50 3.79
N ARG A 255 -1.68 0.99 3.79
CA ARG A 255 -2.10 2.29 3.23
C ARG A 255 -2.80 3.16 4.26
N VAL A 256 -2.73 4.48 4.03
CA VAL A 256 -3.40 5.49 4.84
C VAL A 256 -4.27 6.41 3.98
N GLY A 257 -5.42 6.79 4.51
CA GLY A 257 -6.24 7.91 4.05
C GLY A 257 -6.38 8.95 5.16
N ILE A 258 -6.27 10.23 4.81
CA ILE A 258 -6.41 11.34 5.74
C ILE A 258 -7.70 12.10 5.45
N LEU A 259 -8.40 12.50 6.50
CA LEU A 259 -9.52 13.45 6.42
C LEU A 259 -9.14 14.70 7.21
N ASP A 260 -9.49 15.85 6.66
CA ASP A 260 -9.28 17.13 7.34
C ASP A 260 -10.22 17.29 8.57
N GLU A 261 -10.07 18.36 9.30
CA GLU A 261 -10.87 18.67 10.49
C GLU A 261 -12.38 18.83 10.21
N ASN A 262 -12.77 18.98 8.94
CA ASN A 262 -14.16 19.08 8.50
C ASN A 262 -14.72 17.72 8.01
N GLY A 263 -13.87 16.67 8.04
CA GLY A 263 -14.21 15.34 7.53
C GLY A 263 -14.14 15.22 6.02
N GLN A 264 -13.46 16.15 5.33
CA GLN A 264 -13.20 16.06 3.91
C GLN A 264 -11.95 15.23 3.64
N PHE A 265 -12.01 14.36 2.65
CA PHE A 265 -10.87 13.53 2.27
C PHE A 265 -9.75 14.37 1.66
N VAL A 266 -8.57 14.27 2.25
CA VAL A 266 -7.33 14.80 1.67
C VAL A 266 -6.80 13.77 0.70
N THR A 267 -6.55 14.16 -0.55
CA THR A 267 -6.09 13.19 -1.55
C THR A 267 -4.80 12.50 -1.10
N THR A 268 -4.62 11.26 -1.51
CA THR A 268 -3.39 10.50 -1.19
C THR A 268 -2.14 11.16 -1.79
N LEU A 269 -2.29 11.88 -2.91
CA LEU A 269 -1.22 12.65 -3.53
C LEU A 269 -0.83 13.86 -2.67
N ASP A 270 -1.82 14.60 -2.15
CA ASP A 270 -1.58 15.70 -1.21
C ASP A 270 -0.97 15.18 0.10
N THR A 271 -1.49 14.06 0.62
CA THR A 271 -0.94 13.42 1.82
C THR A 271 0.52 13.04 1.63
N PHE A 272 0.89 12.42 0.49
CA PHE A 272 2.28 12.11 0.16
C PHE A 272 3.16 13.37 0.13
N SER A 273 2.69 14.39 -0.56
CA SER A 273 3.43 15.66 -0.71
C SER A 273 3.57 16.40 0.62
N MET A 274 2.53 16.42 1.47
CA MET A 274 2.59 16.99 2.82
C MET A 274 3.54 16.23 3.73
N LEU A 275 3.55 14.90 3.70
CA LEU A 275 4.49 14.08 4.46
C LEU A 275 5.93 14.30 3.98
N ALA A 276 6.17 14.37 2.66
CA ALA A 276 7.48 14.71 2.11
C ALA A 276 7.92 16.11 2.55
N GLN A 277 7.04 17.12 2.50
CA GLN A 277 7.31 18.46 3.00
C GLN A 277 7.67 18.43 4.49
N TYR A 278 6.93 17.68 5.31
CA TYR A 278 7.22 17.53 6.74
C TYR A 278 8.63 16.99 6.99
N LEU A 279 9.01 15.90 6.31
CA LEU A 279 10.33 15.30 6.47
C LEU A 279 11.45 16.27 6.03
N LEU A 280 11.25 16.99 4.94
CA LEU A 280 12.23 17.92 4.39
C LEU A 280 12.34 19.21 5.22
N GLU A 281 11.20 19.77 5.69
CA GLU A 281 11.13 21.09 6.31
C GLU A 281 11.28 21.03 7.82
N GLN A 282 10.52 20.17 8.51
CA GLN A 282 10.48 20.10 9.97
C GLN A 282 11.53 19.12 10.51
N LYS A 283 11.56 17.89 10.00
CA LYS A 283 12.59 16.91 10.39
C LYS A 283 13.96 17.20 9.75
N LYS A 284 14.03 18.12 8.79
CA LYS A 284 15.27 18.55 8.10
C LYS A 284 16.04 17.39 7.46
N MET A 285 15.33 16.35 7.08
CA MET A 285 15.93 15.19 6.42
C MET A 285 16.36 15.57 5.00
N ARG A 286 17.45 14.98 4.53
CA ARG A 286 17.93 15.11 3.16
C ARG A 286 18.20 13.74 2.57
N GLY A 287 17.88 13.58 1.28
CA GLY A 287 17.98 12.37 0.50
C GLY A 287 16.85 12.29 -0.52
N ALA A 288 16.89 11.32 -1.40
CA ALA A 288 15.96 11.19 -2.49
C ALA A 288 14.50 10.94 -2.04
N LEU A 289 13.56 11.34 -2.90
CA LEU A 289 12.17 10.89 -2.89
C LEU A 289 11.97 9.87 -4.02
N VAL A 290 11.20 8.83 -3.77
CA VAL A 290 10.89 7.79 -4.78
C VAL A 290 9.40 7.69 -4.95
N LYS A 291 8.87 7.82 -6.17
CA LYS A 291 7.44 7.83 -6.43
C LYS A 291 7.03 7.00 -7.65
N GLY A 292 5.79 6.50 -7.66
CA GLY A 292 5.18 5.97 -8.86
C GLY A 292 4.83 7.09 -9.86
N VAL A 293 4.82 6.79 -11.15
CA VAL A 293 4.53 7.76 -12.24
C VAL A 293 3.14 8.41 -12.15
N THR A 294 2.21 7.80 -11.42
CA THR A 294 0.87 8.34 -11.18
C THR A 294 0.78 9.23 -9.93
N SER A 295 1.92 9.49 -9.25
CA SER A 295 1.99 10.37 -8.09
C SER A 295 2.21 11.83 -8.50
N SER A 296 1.95 12.75 -7.54
CA SER A 296 1.94 14.18 -7.80
C SER A 296 3.29 14.76 -8.28
N ILE A 297 3.21 15.70 -9.22
CA ILE A 297 4.33 16.56 -9.66
C ILE A 297 4.74 17.54 -8.53
N ALA A 298 3.92 17.74 -7.50
CA ALA A 298 4.28 18.51 -6.31
C ALA A 298 5.56 17.97 -5.64
N LEU A 299 5.77 16.64 -5.69
CA LEU A 299 6.99 16.00 -5.18
C LEU A 299 8.25 16.43 -5.96
N ASN A 300 8.15 16.56 -7.29
CA ASN A 300 9.25 17.07 -8.11
C ASN A 300 9.59 18.52 -7.74
N LYS A 301 8.57 19.37 -7.57
CA LYS A 301 8.75 20.75 -7.14
C LYS A 301 9.33 20.85 -5.73
N LEU A 302 8.93 19.97 -4.80
CA LEU A 302 9.58 19.88 -3.48
C LEU A 302 11.06 19.48 -3.63
N GLY A 303 11.36 18.53 -4.52
CA GLY A 303 12.72 18.14 -4.85
C GLY A 303 13.58 19.34 -5.29
N GLU A 304 13.05 20.17 -6.19
CA GLU A 304 13.69 21.40 -6.66
C GLU A 304 13.90 22.41 -5.51
N VAL A 305 12.86 22.67 -4.70
CA VAL A 305 12.92 23.62 -3.59
C VAL A 305 13.95 23.23 -2.54
N TYR A 306 14.07 21.94 -2.23
CA TYR A 306 14.95 21.44 -1.16
C TYR A 306 16.27 20.86 -1.67
N GLY A 307 16.50 20.85 -3.00
CA GLY A 307 17.72 20.31 -3.62
C GLY A 307 17.91 18.82 -3.39
N VAL A 308 16.84 18.04 -3.54
CA VAL A 308 16.86 16.58 -3.40
C VAL A 308 16.35 15.89 -4.68
N ASP A 309 16.93 14.74 -5.02
CA ASP A 309 16.53 13.98 -6.20
C ASP A 309 15.14 13.36 -6.04
N VAL A 310 14.39 13.28 -7.13
CA VAL A 310 13.09 12.61 -7.21
C VAL A 310 13.15 11.55 -8.30
N HIS A 311 12.96 10.29 -7.92
CA HIS A 311 12.96 9.15 -8.84
C HIS A 311 11.54 8.71 -9.14
N GLU A 312 11.18 8.65 -10.42
CA GLU A 312 9.90 8.14 -10.90
C GLU A 312 10.03 6.71 -11.43
N LEU A 313 9.10 5.85 -11.04
CA LEU A 313 9.13 4.42 -11.37
C LEU A 313 7.75 3.92 -11.83
N PRO A 314 7.69 2.79 -12.54
CA PRO A 314 6.42 2.13 -12.83
C PRO A 314 5.63 1.84 -11.54
N VAL A 315 4.29 1.80 -11.64
CA VAL A 315 3.40 1.48 -10.52
C VAL A 315 3.73 0.10 -9.95
N GLY A 316 3.68 0.00 -8.64
CA GLY A 316 3.92 -1.21 -7.84
C GLY A 316 5.12 -1.08 -6.92
N PHE A 317 4.89 -1.36 -5.64
CA PHE A 317 5.94 -1.22 -4.61
C PHE A 317 7.13 -2.15 -4.85
N LYS A 318 6.96 -3.23 -5.64
CA LYS A 318 8.05 -4.07 -6.15
C LYS A 318 9.12 -3.31 -6.96
N ASN A 319 8.76 -2.15 -7.52
CA ASN A 319 9.68 -1.25 -8.24
C ASN A 319 10.23 -0.17 -7.29
N ILE A 320 9.37 0.36 -6.40
CA ILE A 320 9.71 1.45 -5.47
C ILE A 320 10.65 0.98 -4.37
N GLY A 321 10.35 -0.16 -3.70
CA GLY A 321 11.11 -0.66 -2.57
C GLY A 321 12.61 -0.87 -2.85
N PRO A 322 13.00 -1.56 -3.95
CA PRO A 322 14.40 -1.70 -4.32
C PRO A 322 15.10 -0.37 -4.57
N LYS A 323 14.45 0.55 -5.31
CA LYS A 323 15.02 1.88 -5.60
C LYS A 323 15.12 2.73 -4.35
N PHE A 324 14.10 2.67 -3.48
CA PHE A 324 14.11 3.34 -2.18
C PHE A 324 15.35 2.96 -1.35
N SER A 325 15.67 1.66 -1.31
CA SER A 325 16.86 1.16 -0.61
C SER A 325 18.18 1.53 -1.32
N GLU A 326 18.21 1.45 -2.66
CA GLU A 326 19.38 1.76 -3.47
C GLU A 326 19.88 3.20 -3.29
N VAL A 327 18.93 4.16 -3.26
CA VAL A 327 19.26 5.61 -3.17
C VAL A 327 19.19 6.15 -1.75
N ASP A 328 18.99 5.29 -0.75
CA ASP A 328 18.74 5.68 0.65
C ASP A 328 17.70 6.81 0.75
N ALA A 329 16.53 6.59 0.10
CA ALA A 329 15.48 7.59 0.03
C ALA A 329 14.92 7.94 1.41
N ILE A 330 14.54 9.21 1.63
CA ILE A 330 13.87 9.61 2.88
C ILE A 330 12.42 9.15 2.91
N MET A 331 11.77 9.09 1.74
CA MET A 331 10.40 8.63 1.59
C MET A 331 10.19 8.03 0.20
N GLY A 332 9.39 6.96 0.14
CA GLY A 332 8.91 6.37 -1.11
C GLY A 332 7.41 6.12 -1.06
N GLY A 333 6.70 6.19 -2.19
CA GLY A 333 5.26 5.99 -2.15
C GLY A 333 4.54 5.93 -3.48
N GLU A 334 3.26 5.62 -3.37
CA GLU A 334 2.33 5.45 -4.49
C GLU A 334 1.07 6.31 -4.32
N GLU A 335 0.40 6.57 -5.43
CA GLU A 335 -0.92 7.22 -5.52
C GLU A 335 -1.96 6.51 -4.63
N SER A 336 -1.79 5.23 -4.37
CA SER A 336 -2.71 4.42 -3.57
C SER A 336 -2.71 4.71 -2.06
N GLY A 337 -1.82 5.61 -1.57
CA GLY A 337 -1.71 5.97 -0.15
C GLY A 337 -0.78 5.07 0.67
N GLY A 338 0.04 4.26 0.00
CA GLY A 338 1.07 3.46 0.65
C GLY A 338 2.43 4.14 0.61
N PHE A 339 3.04 4.38 1.77
CA PHE A 339 4.30 5.12 1.90
C PHE A 339 5.31 4.37 2.76
N ALA A 340 6.59 4.43 2.36
CA ALA A 340 7.74 3.93 3.10
C ALA A 340 8.64 5.08 3.55
N PHE A 341 9.36 4.89 4.65
CA PHE A 341 10.18 5.93 5.26
C PHE A 341 11.56 5.40 5.63
N ARG A 342 12.60 6.26 5.44
CA ARG A 342 13.97 5.93 5.84
C ARG A 342 14.04 5.55 7.32
N GLY A 343 14.84 4.54 7.58
CA GLY A 343 15.03 4.04 8.94
C GLY A 343 14.00 3.01 9.36
N HIS A 344 13.03 2.66 8.51
CA HIS A 344 12.08 1.58 8.71
C HIS A 344 12.31 0.46 7.67
N ILE A 345 11.26 -0.27 7.32
CA ILE A 345 11.28 -1.27 6.23
C ILE A 345 11.12 -0.59 4.87
N PRO A 346 11.65 -1.14 3.77
CA PRO A 346 11.40 -0.67 2.40
C PRO A 346 10.03 -1.16 1.90
N GLU A 347 9.00 -0.94 2.71
CA GLU A 347 7.62 -1.35 2.48
C GLU A 347 6.67 -0.28 3.00
N ARG A 348 5.45 -0.26 2.47
CA ARG A 348 4.36 0.62 2.88
C ARG A 348 3.97 0.37 4.33
N ASP A 349 3.73 1.44 5.06
CA ASP A 349 3.25 1.41 6.44
C ASP A 349 2.22 2.53 6.68
N GLY A 350 0.94 2.15 6.70
CA GLY A 350 -0.16 3.09 6.92
C GLY A 350 -0.19 3.61 8.35
N ILE A 351 0.21 2.81 9.34
CA ILE A 351 0.25 3.22 10.75
C ILE A 351 1.33 4.28 10.96
N LEU A 352 2.56 4.03 10.47
CA LEU A 352 3.66 5.01 10.56
C LEU A 352 3.33 6.28 9.78
N SER A 353 2.69 6.14 8.61
CA SER A 353 2.24 7.29 7.80
C SER A 353 1.25 8.16 8.57
N GLY A 354 0.25 7.55 9.20
CA GLY A 354 -0.71 8.26 10.06
C GLY A 354 -0.03 8.96 11.24
N LEU A 355 0.93 8.29 11.90
CA LEU A 355 1.68 8.87 13.01
C LEU A 355 2.56 10.04 12.58
N TYR A 356 3.25 9.96 11.44
CA TYR A 356 4.01 11.10 10.91
C TYR A 356 3.09 12.29 10.54
N PHE A 357 1.88 12.03 10.06
CA PHE A 357 0.93 13.11 9.82
C PHE A 357 0.48 13.78 11.13
N LEU A 358 0.21 13.00 12.17
CA LEU A 358 -0.10 13.52 13.51
C LEU A 358 1.07 14.27 14.15
N GLU A 359 2.30 13.76 13.98
CA GLU A 359 3.53 14.44 14.42
C GLU A 359 3.71 15.79 13.70
N TYR A 360 3.40 15.84 12.40
CA TYR A 360 3.42 17.09 11.63
C TYR A 360 2.43 18.12 12.21
N MET A 361 1.20 17.70 12.49
CA MET A 361 0.19 18.57 13.12
C MET A 361 0.64 19.01 14.51
N ALA A 362 1.17 18.12 15.34
CA ALA A 362 1.63 18.42 16.68
C ALA A 362 2.85 19.40 16.68
N THR A 363 3.78 19.21 15.74
CA THR A 363 4.98 20.07 15.59
C THR A 363 4.62 21.49 15.18
N THR A 364 3.62 21.65 14.31
CA THR A 364 3.26 22.98 13.76
C THR A 364 2.10 23.65 14.50
N GLY A 365 1.29 22.88 15.23
CA GLY A 365 0.03 23.35 15.79
C GLY A 365 -1.06 23.62 14.74
N GLU A 366 -0.85 23.18 13.49
CA GLU A 366 -1.73 23.47 12.37
C GLU A 366 -2.66 22.29 12.05
N LYS A 367 -3.84 22.61 11.52
CA LYS A 367 -4.85 21.66 11.05
C LYS A 367 -4.53 21.20 9.63
N PRO A 368 -5.08 20.04 9.16
CA PRO A 368 -4.81 19.50 7.82
C PRO A 368 -5.05 20.49 6.69
N THR A 369 -6.15 21.28 6.73
CA THR A 369 -6.43 22.31 5.71
C THR A 369 -5.33 23.37 5.65
N ARG A 370 -4.76 23.75 6.80
CA ARG A 370 -3.66 24.73 6.84
C ARG A 370 -2.34 24.13 6.36
N LEU A 371 -2.08 22.85 6.67
CA LEU A 371 -0.92 22.14 6.16
C LEU A 371 -0.96 22.01 4.63
N LEU A 372 -2.14 21.72 4.07
CA LEU A 372 -2.36 21.69 2.62
C LEU A 372 -2.13 23.08 2.00
N GLN A 373 -2.59 24.14 2.65
CA GLN A 373 -2.34 25.50 2.19
C GLN A 373 -0.84 25.83 2.17
N ARG A 374 -0.08 25.40 3.19
CA ARG A 374 1.40 25.57 3.22
C ARG A 374 2.08 24.85 2.06
N LEU A 375 1.61 23.65 1.71
CA LEU A 375 2.11 22.93 0.54
C LEU A 375 1.81 23.75 -0.73
N THR A 376 0.56 24.19 -0.91
CA THR A 376 0.11 24.99 -2.05
C THR A 376 0.88 26.30 -2.18
N ASP A 377 1.11 27.01 -1.07
CA ASP A 377 1.89 28.27 -1.05
C ASP A 377 3.34 28.02 -1.51
N LYS A 378 3.88 26.82 -1.33
CA LYS A 378 5.27 26.47 -1.66
C LYS A 378 5.45 25.97 -3.08
N VAL A 379 4.57 25.10 -3.57
CA VAL A 379 4.73 24.39 -4.86
C VAL A 379 3.63 24.70 -5.87
N GLY A 380 2.66 25.52 -5.50
CA GLY A 380 1.47 25.83 -6.30
C GLY A 380 0.35 24.80 -6.11
N PRO A 381 -0.85 25.08 -6.64
CA PRO A 381 -1.98 24.16 -6.57
C PRO A 381 -1.76 22.95 -7.50
N HIS A 382 -2.27 21.80 -7.07
CA HIS A 382 -2.25 20.58 -7.85
C HIS A 382 -3.58 19.86 -7.65
N TYR A 383 -4.36 19.75 -8.71
CA TYR A 383 -5.64 19.04 -8.74
C TYR A 383 -5.46 17.71 -9.45
N TYR A 384 -6.03 16.66 -8.91
CA TYR A 384 -5.90 15.30 -9.41
C TYR A 384 -7.24 14.61 -9.48
N ASN A 385 -7.44 13.81 -10.53
CA ASN A 385 -8.57 12.89 -10.60
C ASN A 385 -8.19 11.66 -11.42
N ARG A 386 -8.95 10.56 -11.18
CA ARG A 386 -8.77 9.26 -11.84
C ARG A 386 -10.12 8.74 -12.30
N ARG A 387 -10.12 8.07 -13.46
CA ARG A 387 -11.27 7.30 -13.95
C ARG A 387 -10.85 5.86 -14.24
N ASP A 388 -11.61 4.92 -13.70
CA ASP A 388 -11.47 3.49 -13.98
C ASP A 388 -12.60 3.07 -14.93
N ILE A 389 -12.25 2.62 -16.13
CA ILE A 389 -13.19 2.38 -17.22
C ILE A 389 -13.09 0.92 -17.63
N ALA A 390 -14.21 0.18 -17.52
CA ALA A 390 -14.29 -1.16 -18.05
C ALA A 390 -14.31 -1.12 -19.58
N PHE A 391 -13.52 -1.94 -20.26
CA PHE A 391 -13.48 -2.02 -21.71
C PHE A 391 -13.53 -3.48 -22.18
N GLN A 392 -13.96 -3.69 -23.45
CA GLN A 392 -13.92 -5.01 -24.04
C GLN A 392 -12.47 -5.36 -24.44
N ILE A 393 -12.02 -6.58 -24.12
CA ILE A 393 -10.65 -7.02 -24.42
C ILE A 393 -10.33 -6.89 -25.92
N SER A 394 -11.35 -7.07 -26.79
CA SER A 394 -11.24 -6.84 -28.24
C SER A 394 -10.84 -5.41 -28.65
N ASP A 395 -11.11 -4.42 -27.80
CA ASP A 395 -10.80 -3.01 -28.09
C ASP A 395 -9.37 -2.62 -27.69
N ARG A 396 -8.65 -3.52 -27.00
CA ARG A 396 -7.32 -3.24 -26.48
C ARG A 396 -6.34 -2.72 -27.54
N ASP A 397 -6.27 -3.40 -28.69
CA ASP A 397 -5.33 -3.04 -29.76
C ASP A 397 -5.72 -1.71 -30.43
N ARG A 398 -7.04 -1.44 -30.59
CA ARG A 398 -7.54 -0.15 -31.06
C ARG A 398 -7.12 0.98 -30.12
N ILE A 399 -7.36 0.81 -28.82
CA ILE A 399 -6.99 1.80 -27.80
C ILE A 399 -5.46 2.01 -27.80
N LEU A 400 -4.66 0.93 -27.85
CA LEU A 400 -3.19 1.02 -27.93
C LEU A 400 -2.72 1.81 -29.14
N ASN A 401 -3.33 1.61 -30.31
CA ASN A 401 -2.99 2.35 -31.51
C ASN A 401 -3.31 3.84 -31.38
N LEU A 402 -4.46 4.19 -30.76
CA LEU A 402 -4.83 5.58 -30.52
C LEU A 402 -3.86 6.28 -29.57
N ILE A 403 -3.52 5.69 -28.43
CA ILE A 403 -2.62 6.32 -27.44
C ILE A 403 -1.16 6.41 -27.94
N ASN A 404 -0.76 5.57 -28.89
CA ASN A 404 0.57 5.60 -29.51
C ASN A 404 0.61 6.35 -30.86
N ASN A 405 -0.49 7.02 -31.25
CA ASN A 405 -0.51 7.82 -32.46
C ASN A 405 0.53 8.95 -32.38
N PRO A 406 1.55 8.97 -33.25
CA PRO A 406 2.61 9.99 -33.22
C PRO A 406 2.09 11.40 -33.65
N GLU A 407 0.92 11.49 -34.26
CA GLU A 407 0.29 12.75 -34.69
C GLU A 407 -0.61 13.35 -33.59
N LEU A 408 -0.73 12.69 -32.43
CA LEU A 408 -1.50 13.21 -31.31
C LEU A 408 -0.73 14.34 -30.62
N ASP A 409 -1.07 15.57 -30.94
CA ASP A 409 -0.44 16.80 -30.46
C ASP A 409 -1.28 17.58 -29.42
N THR A 410 -2.58 17.23 -29.31
CA THR A 410 -3.52 17.87 -28.35
C THR A 410 -4.50 16.85 -27.78
N ILE A 411 -4.94 17.07 -26.52
CA ILE A 411 -6.09 16.38 -25.92
C ILE A 411 -7.05 17.45 -25.40
N ALA A 412 -8.32 17.39 -25.84
CA ALA A 412 -9.31 18.44 -25.57
C ALA A 412 -8.84 19.85 -25.93
N GLY A 413 -8.01 20.01 -26.99
CA GLY A 413 -7.42 21.27 -27.38
C GLY A 413 -6.25 21.74 -26.49
N ILE A 414 -5.86 20.96 -25.49
CA ILE A 414 -4.70 21.23 -24.62
C ILE A 414 -3.46 20.65 -25.30
N PRO A 415 -2.40 21.47 -25.58
CA PRO A 415 -1.19 20.98 -26.23
C PRO A 415 -0.41 19.97 -25.39
N ILE A 416 0.01 18.89 -26.02
CA ILE A 416 0.95 17.90 -25.49
C ILE A 416 2.36 18.44 -25.77
N LEU A 417 3.17 18.56 -24.72
CA LEU A 417 4.55 19.07 -24.83
C LEU A 417 5.57 17.94 -25.00
N ASP A 418 5.31 16.81 -24.35
CA ASP A 418 6.15 15.62 -24.36
C ASP A 418 5.34 14.40 -23.91
N ASN A 419 5.91 13.20 -24.04
CA ASN A 419 5.29 11.97 -23.56
C ASN A 419 6.34 10.94 -23.14
N ASP A 420 5.96 10.05 -22.21
CA ASP A 420 6.77 8.90 -21.81
C ASP A 420 5.94 7.60 -21.73
N THR A 421 6.64 6.49 -21.62
CA THR A 421 6.09 5.14 -21.57
C THR A 421 6.62 4.35 -20.38
N ILE A 422 6.93 5.01 -19.26
CA ILE A 422 7.45 4.36 -18.05
C ILE A 422 6.46 3.30 -17.54
N ASP A 423 5.15 3.62 -17.54
CA ASP A 423 4.10 2.65 -17.24
C ASP A 423 2.79 3.05 -17.95
N GLY A 424 2.49 2.41 -19.06
CA GLY A 424 1.46 2.84 -19.99
C GLY A 424 1.93 4.01 -20.86
N LYS A 425 1.07 4.99 -21.11
CA LYS A 425 1.40 6.20 -21.87
C LYS A 425 1.06 7.43 -21.02
N ARG A 426 2.05 8.30 -20.76
CA ARG A 426 1.83 9.57 -20.07
C ARG A 426 2.15 10.72 -21.00
N PHE A 427 1.21 11.64 -21.11
CA PHE A 427 1.30 12.87 -21.88
C PHE A 427 1.57 14.04 -20.93
N HIS A 428 2.63 14.78 -21.16
CA HIS A 428 2.97 15.97 -20.41
C HIS A 428 2.38 17.21 -21.07
N ILE A 429 1.72 18.02 -20.28
CA ILE A 429 1.20 19.34 -20.67
C ILE A 429 1.93 20.43 -19.90
N LYS A 430 1.61 21.71 -20.20
CA LYS A 430 2.23 22.87 -19.55
C LYS A 430 1.96 22.84 -18.06
N GLU A 431 2.01 22.35 -17.14
CA GLU A 431 1.73 22.34 -15.69
C GLU A 431 0.82 21.17 -15.29
N GLY A 432 1.07 20.02 -15.90
CA GLY A 432 0.33 18.82 -15.55
C GLY A 432 0.65 17.66 -16.47
N TRP A 433 -0.13 16.59 -16.32
CA TRP A 433 0.00 15.38 -17.11
C TRP A 433 -1.33 14.61 -17.20
N LEU A 434 -1.45 13.78 -18.25
CA LEU A 434 -2.47 12.74 -18.39
C LEU A 434 -1.78 11.41 -18.60
N ALA A 435 -2.13 10.38 -17.82
CA ALA A 435 -1.63 9.02 -18.01
C ALA A 435 -2.78 8.06 -18.37
N VAL A 436 -2.51 7.20 -19.36
CA VAL A 436 -3.41 6.13 -19.82
C VAL A 436 -2.76 4.79 -19.59
N ARG A 437 -3.38 3.95 -18.78
CA ARG A 437 -2.77 2.72 -18.31
C ARG A 437 -3.77 1.58 -18.26
N PHE A 438 -3.41 0.44 -18.83
CA PHE A 438 -4.20 -0.79 -18.68
C PHE A 438 -3.93 -1.44 -17.31
N SER A 439 -4.99 -1.91 -16.65
CA SER A 439 -4.82 -2.77 -15.48
C SER A 439 -4.12 -4.07 -15.88
N GLY A 440 -3.19 -4.53 -15.06
CA GLY A 440 -2.50 -5.81 -15.28
C GLY A 440 -3.33 -7.05 -14.87
N THR A 441 -4.42 -6.84 -14.11
CA THR A 441 -5.18 -7.94 -13.50
C THR A 441 -6.66 -7.98 -13.90
N GLU A 442 -7.19 -6.88 -14.43
CA GLU A 442 -8.61 -6.71 -14.76
C GLU A 442 -8.76 -6.03 -16.13
N PRO A 443 -9.86 -6.24 -16.86
CA PRO A 443 -10.12 -5.53 -18.11
C PRO A 443 -10.56 -4.08 -17.85
N LEU A 444 -9.68 -3.32 -17.20
CA LEU A 444 -9.87 -1.91 -16.86
C LEU A 444 -8.80 -1.05 -17.51
N LEU A 445 -9.24 0.06 -18.10
CA LEU A 445 -8.39 1.16 -18.51
C LEU A 445 -8.47 2.25 -17.44
N ARG A 446 -7.33 2.71 -16.98
CA ARG A 446 -7.22 3.75 -15.98
C ARG A 446 -6.69 5.02 -16.60
N LEU A 447 -7.46 6.09 -16.49
CA LEU A 447 -7.06 7.44 -16.86
C LEU A 447 -6.74 8.21 -15.59
N TYR A 448 -5.58 8.83 -15.54
CA TYR A 448 -5.12 9.67 -14.44
C TYR A 448 -4.78 11.04 -14.99
N ALA A 449 -5.20 12.10 -14.34
CA ALA A 449 -4.78 13.44 -14.70
C ALA A 449 -4.46 14.29 -13.48
N GLU A 450 -3.42 15.09 -13.58
CA GLU A 450 -3.07 16.13 -12.61
C GLU A 450 -2.75 17.42 -13.36
N ALA A 451 -3.23 18.54 -12.83
CA ALA A 451 -2.92 19.88 -13.34
C ALA A 451 -3.09 20.93 -12.25
N VAL A 452 -2.67 22.17 -12.54
CA VAL A 452 -2.79 23.32 -11.64
C VAL A 452 -4.22 23.85 -11.48
N ASP A 453 -5.15 23.35 -12.29
CA ASP A 453 -6.56 23.77 -12.32
C ASP A 453 -7.48 22.55 -12.46
N GLN A 454 -8.60 22.54 -11.70
CA GLN A 454 -9.57 21.45 -11.70
C GLN A 454 -10.29 21.27 -13.04
N ASP A 455 -10.56 22.36 -13.76
CA ASP A 455 -11.23 22.32 -15.06
C ASP A 455 -10.30 21.70 -16.12
N ILE A 456 -8.99 21.97 -16.04
CA ILE A 456 -7.99 21.34 -16.89
C ILE A 456 -7.98 19.81 -16.67
N VAL A 457 -8.00 19.35 -15.41
CA VAL A 457 -8.05 17.91 -15.07
C VAL A 457 -9.31 17.27 -15.66
N THR A 458 -10.45 17.91 -15.49
CA THR A 458 -11.74 17.41 -16.00
C THR A 458 -11.72 17.33 -17.53
N ASN A 459 -11.26 18.40 -18.20
CA ASN A 459 -11.17 18.46 -19.66
C ASN A 459 -10.21 17.40 -20.23
N LEU A 460 -9.07 17.15 -19.56
CA LEU A 460 -8.12 16.11 -19.98
C LEU A 460 -8.75 14.71 -19.91
N LEU A 461 -9.45 14.40 -18.82
CA LEU A 461 -10.10 13.10 -18.64
C LEU A 461 -11.26 12.92 -19.63
N ASP A 462 -12.11 13.93 -19.81
CA ASP A 462 -13.23 13.89 -20.77
C ASP A 462 -12.72 13.80 -22.21
N GLY A 463 -11.73 14.60 -22.56
CA GLY A 463 -11.11 14.59 -23.88
C GLY A 463 -10.41 13.28 -24.19
N ALA A 464 -9.75 12.67 -23.21
CA ALA A 464 -9.14 11.34 -23.35
C ALA A 464 -10.20 10.27 -23.61
N MET A 465 -11.30 10.27 -22.86
CA MET A 465 -12.42 9.34 -23.09
C MET A 465 -13.01 9.50 -24.49
N GLN A 466 -13.25 10.75 -24.91
CA GLN A 466 -13.76 11.05 -26.24
C GLN A 466 -12.79 10.59 -27.34
N TYR A 467 -11.48 10.87 -27.18
CA TYR A 467 -10.46 10.48 -28.16
C TYR A 467 -10.31 8.95 -28.27
N LEU A 468 -10.42 8.25 -27.15
CA LEU A 468 -10.32 6.79 -27.10
C LEU A 468 -11.63 6.08 -27.45
N GLU A 469 -12.71 6.84 -27.66
CA GLU A 469 -14.05 6.32 -27.98
C GLU A 469 -14.56 5.32 -26.92
N ILE A 470 -14.49 5.71 -25.64
CA ILE A 470 -14.87 4.88 -24.46
C ILE A 470 -15.72 5.66 -23.47
#